data_66856d40d4538738d262e33201acdc15
#
_entry.id   66856d40d4538738d262e33201acdc15
#
_cell.length_a   1.000
_cell.length_b   1.000
_cell.length_c   1.000
_cell.angle_alpha   90.00
_cell.angle_beta   90.00
_cell.angle_gamma   90.00
#
_symmetry.space_group_name_H-M   'P 1'
#
loop_
_entity.id
_entity.type
_entity.pdbx_description
1 polymer ?
#
loop_
_entity_poly.entity_id
_entity_poly.type
_entity_poly.pdbx_seq_one_letter_code
_entity_poly.pdbx_strand_id
1 'polypeptide(L)'
;WIDSVPMIVVSGQVKRADLLSDSGVRQMGPQEVDVQSLVKDITKYCVTLDNVEDVRYHLEKALFEASNGRKGPVWIDIPLDIQASEMDPDKQQGFDIPLYSSGYDEAGLATILSDINSASKPLLFAGHGVRLSGEATSFRKLAEQLNIPVVATWNAMDLLPWNHPLYVGKPGSVAMRAPNFAVQNCDLLICLGTRLDNVVTAFNPRGFGRNAKKILIDIDAAEINKLGAAVDFSICADLGEFLPALLVYIKNSEAEKYDDWVTRCRHWKEKYQVNDFGHDEKISHYEFVYALSDAVPENTLVTTGSSGLGVEVFYSAFQNKEGQRVFLTSGLGAMGYGLPAAIGACLANGSQS
;
A
#
# COMPACT_ATOMS: atom_id res chain seq x y z
N TRP A 1 8.18 7.47 -2.97
CA TRP A 1 8.63 7.32 -1.60
C TRP A 1 7.46 7.11 -0.64
N ILE A 2 6.58 8.10 -0.51
CA ILE A 2 5.48 8.06 0.47
C ILE A 2 4.48 6.94 0.17
N ASP A 3 4.20 6.67 -1.10
CA ASP A 3 3.30 5.59 -1.54
C ASP A 3 4.02 4.23 -1.64
N SER A 4 5.29 4.14 -1.20
CA SER A 4 6.10 2.91 -1.18
C SER A 4 6.23 2.24 -2.55
N VAL A 5 6.36 3.03 -3.61
CA VAL A 5 6.51 2.54 -4.99
C VAL A 5 7.95 2.15 -5.25
N PRO A 6 8.26 0.89 -5.62
CA PRO A 6 9.59 0.49 -6.04
C PRO A 6 9.90 1.13 -7.39
N MET A 7 10.98 1.92 -7.44
CA MET A 7 11.40 2.61 -8.65
C MET A 7 12.92 2.74 -8.66
N ILE A 8 13.54 2.51 -9.80
CA ILE A 8 14.96 2.76 -10.01
C ILE A 8 15.08 3.96 -10.94
N VAL A 9 15.72 5.01 -10.45
CA VAL A 9 16.06 6.20 -11.23
C VAL A 9 17.54 6.13 -11.59
N VAL A 10 17.86 6.33 -12.85
CA VAL A 10 19.24 6.42 -13.34
C VAL A 10 19.42 7.78 -13.99
N SER A 11 20.40 8.55 -13.53
CA SER A 11 20.77 9.83 -14.12
C SER A 11 22.20 9.81 -14.64
N GLY A 12 22.46 10.58 -15.71
CA GLY A 12 23.82 10.88 -16.15
C GLY A 12 24.36 12.09 -15.38
N GLN A 13 25.68 12.13 -15.18
CA GLN A 13 26.39 13.19 -14.48
C GLN A 13 27.62 13.65 -15.29
N VAL A 14 28.14 14.82 -14.99
CA VAL A 14 29.45 15.26 -15.52
C VAL A 14 30.54 14.27 -15.13
N LYS A 15 31.76 14.42 -15.67
CA LYS A 15 32.91 13.58 -15.27
C LYS A 15 33.20 13.75 -13.78
N ARG A 16 33.72 12.71 -13.13
CA ARG A 16 34.10 12.77 -11.70
C ARG A 16 35.02 13.93 -11.37
N ALA A 17 35.96 14.27 -12.29
CA ALA A 17 36.86 15.40 -12.10
C ALA A 17 36.16 16.78 -12.12
N ASP A 18 34.96 16.86 -12.67
CA ASP A 18 34.18 18.09 -12.83
C ASP A 18 33.04 18.18 -11.78
N LEU A 19 32.99 17.28 -10.82
CA LEU A 19 32.03 17.32 -9.71
C LEU A 19 32.37 18.44 -8.72
N LEU A 20 31.35 18.96 -8.06
CA LEU A 20 31.42 20.10 -7.11
C LEU A 20 32.44 19.89 -6.00
N SER A 21 32.49 18.68 -5.40
CA SER A 21 33.37 18.38 -4.26
C SER A 21 33.25 19.44 -3.15
N ASP A 22 34.34 19.70 -2.42
CA ASP A 22 34.43 20.70 -1.35
C ASP A 22 34.85 22.09 -1.86
N SER A 23 34.61 22.40 -3.14
CA SER A 23 35.07 23.66 -3.75
C SER A 23 34.44 24.93 -3.19
N GLY A 24 33.29 24.83 -2.51
CA GLY A 24 32.58 25.97 -1.92
C GLY A 24 31.82 26.84 -2.95
N VAL A 25 31.92 26.53 -4.26
CA VAL A 25 31.13 27.22 -5.30
C VAL A 25 29.74 26.57 -5.37
N ARG A 26 28.77 27.26 -6.03
CA ARG A 26 27.40 26.72 -6.17
C ARG A 26 27.30 25.64 -7.25
N GLN A 27 28.19 25.68 -8.25
CA GLN A 27 28.22 24.77 -9.38
C GLN A 27 29.60 24.86 -10.05
N MET A 28 30.21 23.76 -10.42
CA MET A 28 31.50 23.73 -11.12
C MET A 28 31.34 24.12 -12.59
N GLY A 29 30.26 23.72 -13.24
CA GLY A 29 29.99 24.04 -14.65
C GLY A 29 28.57 23.63 -15.06
N PRO A 30 28.14 23.94 -16.29
CA PRO A 30 26.83 23.57 -16.79
C PRO A 30 26.55 22.06 -16.65
N GLN A 31 25.30 21.72 -16.25
CA GLN A 31 24.78 20.35 -16.08
C GLN A 31 25.31 19.58 -14.84
N GLU A 32 26.28 20.11 -14.11
CA GLU A 32 26.68 19.53 -12.83
C GLU A 32 25.62 19.82 -11.76
N VAL A 33 25.28 18.80 -10.96
CA VAL A 33 24.33 18.92 -9.83
C VAL A 33 24.63 17.83 -8.79
N ASP A 34 24.62 18.20 -7.51
CA ASP A 34 24.68 17.25 -6.41
C ASP A 34 23.31 16.59 -6.21
N VAL A 35 23.03 15.58 -7.02
CA VAL A 35 21.77 14.83 -7.01
C VAL A 35 21.56 14.12 -5.67
N GLN A 36 22.61 13.56 -5.05
CA GLN A 36 22.49 12.83 -3.79
C GLN A 36 21.90 13.72 -2.70
N SER A 37 22.37 14.95 -2.56
CA SER A 37 21.86 15.90 -1.56
C SER A 37 20.38 16.26 -1.79
N LEU A 38 19.92 16.22 -3.04
CA LEU A 38 18.51 16.50 -3.39
C LEU A 38 17.57 15.34 -3.10
N VAL A 39 18.02 14.08 -3.25
CA VAL A 39 17.12 12.91 -3.27
C VAL A 39 17.30 11.96 -2.07
N LYS A 40 18.30 12.13 -1.23
CA LYS A 40 18.61 11.24 -0.09
C LYS A 40 17.43 11.01 0.84
N ASP A 41 16.59 12.01 1.05
CA ASP A 41 15.44 11.94 1.98
C ASP A 41 14.17 11.34 1.34
N ILE A 42 14.20 11.11 0.02
CA ILE A 42 13.10 10.53 -0.74
C ILE A 42 13.46 9.23 -1.47
N THR A 43 14.60 8.66 -1.13
CA THR A 43 15.08 7.39 -1.68
C THR A 43 15.54 6.46 -0.56
N LYS A 44 15.47 5.16 -0.78
CA LYS A 44 16.05 4.15 0.13
C LYS A 44 17.55 4.00 -0.03
N TYR A 45 18.01 4.26 -1.25
CA TYR A 45 19.41 4.21 -1.62
C TYR A 45 19.67 5.22 -2.72
N CYS A 46 20.72 6.02 -2.56
CA CYS A 46 21.21 6.84 -3.66
C CYS A 46 22.74 6.84 -3.66
N VAL A 47 23.32 6.84 -4.86
CA VAL A 47 24.76 6.80 -5.05
C VAL A 47 25.13 7.51 -6.35
N THR A 48 26.19 8.32 -6.33
CA THR A 48 26.93 8.70 -7.53
C THR A 48 28.11 7.74 -7.66
N LEU A 49 28.21 7.05 -8.77
CA LEU A 49 29.24 6.04 -8.99
C LEU A 49 30.63 6.69 -9.06
N ASP A 50 31.56 6.21 -8.27
CA ASP A 50 32.93 6.72 -8.22
C ASP A 50 33.94 5.76 -8.84
N ASN A 51 33.63 4.47 -8.91
CA ASN A 51 34.54 3.46 -9.43
C ASN A 51 33.80 2.52 -10.42
N VAL A 52 34.40 2.26 -11.58
CA VAL A 52 33.85 1.35 -12.58
C VAL A 52 33.75 -0.10 -12.06
N GLU A 53 34.65 -0.50 -11.15
CA GLU A 53 34.66 -1.85 -10.59
C GLU A 53 33.46 -2.14 -9.65
N ASP A 54 32.79 -1.10 -9.15
CA ASP A 54 31.66 -1.23 -8.21
C ASP A 54 30.30 -1.11 -8.87
N VAL A 55 30.25 -0.95 -10.20
CA VAL A 55 28.99 -0.74 -10.95
C VAL A 55 27.99 -1.87 -10.68
N ARG A 56 28.42 -3.12 -10.80
CA ARG A 56 27.58 -4.30 -10.56
C ARG A 56 27.04 -4.31 -9.13
N TYR A 57 27.89 -4.09 -8.14
CA TYR A 57 27.50 -4.03 -6.73
C TYR A 57 26.38 -3.02 -6.50
N HIS A 58 26.54 -1.79 -7.03
CA HIS A 58 25.59 -0.72 -6.82
C HIS A 58 24.25 -0.97 -7.55
N LEU A 59 24.29 -1.57 -8.75
CA LEU A 59 23.07 -1.94 -9.49
C LEU A 59 22.28 -3.05 -8.78
N GLU A 60 22.96 -4.11 -8.35
CA GLU A 60 22.34 -5.21 -7.62
C GLU A 60 21.79 -4.74 -6.26
N LYS A 61 22.55 -3.90 -5.52
CA LYS A 61 22.10 -3.28 -4.27
C LYS A 61 20.87 -2.40 -4.48
N ALA A 62 20.84 -1.59 -5.53
CA ALA A 62 19.72 -0.72 -5.84
C ALA A 62 18.44 -1.54 -6.14
N LEU A 63 18.54 -2.61 -6.92
CA LEU A 63 17.44 -3.55 -7.17
C LEU A 63 16.91 -4.15 -5.87
N PHE A 64 17.81 -4.60 -5.01
CA PHE A 64 17.49 -5.17 -3.71
C PHE A 64 16.77 -4.14 -2.82
N GLU A 65 17.37 -2.95 -2.63
CA GLU A 65 16.82 -1.91 -1.78
C GLU A 65 15.45 -1.41 -2.26
N ALA A 66 15.23 -1.27 -3.58
CA ALA A 66 13.95 -0.84 -4.13
C ALA A 66 12.81 -1.83 -3.82
N SER A 67 13.10 -3.13 -3.82
CA SER A 67 12.10 -4.20 -3.79
C SER A 67 11.97 -4.90 -2.43
N ASN A 68 12.96 -4.77 -1.55
CA ASN A 68 12.99 -5.49 -0.28
C ASN A 68 12.52 -4.62 0.91
N GLY A 69 11.96 -5.26 1.93
CA GLY A 69 11.36 -4.56 3.07
C GLY A 69 10.24 -3.61 2.62
N ARG A 70 10.06 -2.46 3.28
CA ARG A 70 9.16 -1.42 2.77
C ARG A 70 9.72 -0.90 1.45
N LYS A 71 9.01 -1.14 0.35
CA LYS A 71 9.43 -0.77 -1.01
C LYS A 71 9.55 0.75 -1.16
N GLY A 72 10.40 1.19 -2.08
CA GLY A 72 10.60 2.61 -2.33
C GLY A 72 11.59 2.89 -3.45
N PRO A 73 11.72 4.15 -3.89
CA PRO A 73 12.64 4.54 -4.94
C PRO A 73 14.09 4.46 -4.52
N VAL A 74 14.96 4.23 -5.50
CA VAL A 74 16.42 4.31 -5.41
C VAL A 74 16.94 5.15 -6.55
N TRP A 75 18.14 5.74 -6.39
CA TRP A 75 18.73 6.60 -7.40
C TRP A 75 20.21 6.27 -7.63
N ILE A 76 20.57 6.06 -8.89
CA ILE A 76 21.95 5.82 -9.33
C ILE A 76 22.34 6.94 -10.28
N ASP A 77 23.34 7.72 -9.91
CA ASP A 77 23.88 8.80 -10.70
C ASP A 77 25.22 8.36 -11.31
N ILE A 78 25.33 8.39 -12.64
CA ILE A 78 26.45 7.77 -13.35
C ILE A 78 27.28 8.82 -14.08
N PRO A 79 28.50 9.16 -13.58
CA PRO A 79 29.42 10.08 -14.23
C PRO A 79 29.80 9.64 -15.65
N LEU A 80 29.98 10.61 -16.55
CA LEU A 80 30.26 10.38 -17.96
C LEU A 80 31.51 9.54 -18.21
N ASP A 81 32.54 9.70 -17.42
CA ASP A 81 33.76 8.91 -17.53
C ASP A 81 33.59 7.46 -17.05
N ILE A 82 32.70 7.19 -16.09
CA ILE A 82 32.26 5.82 -15.73
C ILE A 82 31.46 5.20 -16.87
N GLN A 83 30.52 5.96 -17.49
CA GLN A 83 29.71 5.47 -18.62
C GLN A 83 30.59 5.07 -19.84
N ALA A 84 31.72 5.79 -20.02
CA ALA A 84 32.64 5.55 -21.13
C ALA A 84 33.72 4.49 -20.82
N SER A 85 33.79 3.98 -19.59
CA SER A 85 34.77 2.98 -19.19
C SER A 85 34.43 1.59 -19.68
N GLU A 86 35.43 0.82 -20.10
CA GLU A 86 35.27 -0.60 -20.38
C GLU A 86 35.15 -1.36 -19.04
N MET A 87 34.23 -2.30 -18.97
CA MET A 87 34.04 -3.16 -17.82
C MET A 87 33.71 -4.59 -18.23
N ASP A 88 34.12 -5.55 -17.42
CA ASP A 88 33.76 -6.96 -17.53
C ASP A 88 32.84 -7.32 -16.37
N PRO A 89 31.51 -7.46 -16.59
CA PRO A 89 30.55 -7.71 -15.50
C PRO A 89 30.85 -8.99 -14.71
N ASP A 90 31.47 -10.00 -15.34
CA ASP A 90 31.75 -11.27 -14.69
C ASP A 90 32.91 -11.21 -13.70
N LYS A 91 33.74 -10.17 -13.79
CA LYS A 91 34.86 -9.92 -12.89
C LYS A 91 34.54 -8.97 -11.73
N GLN A 92 33.38 -8.29 -11.80
CA GLN A 92 32.99 -7.37 -10.75
C GLN A 92 32.39 -8.09 -9.56
N GLN A 93 32.63 -7.54 -8.38
CA GLN A 93 32.00 -7.99 -7.13
C GLN A 93 30.48 -7.70 -7.20
N GLY A 94 29.64 -8.71 -6.92
CA GLY A 94 28.20 -8.55 -6.76
C GLY A 94 27.83 -8.06 -5.35
N PHE A 95 26.56 -7.79 -5.14
CA PHE A 95 25.98 -7.46 -3.84
C PHE A 95 25.53 -8.74 -3.11
N ASP A 96 26.08 -8.96 -1.92
CA ASP A 96 25.65 -10.07 -1.06
C ASP A 96 24.32 -9.73 -0.41
N ILE A 97 23.28 -10.49 -0.74
CA ILE A 97 21.93 -10.29 -0.17
C ILE A 97 21.94 -10.68 1.31
N PRO A 98 21.62 -9.72 2.23
CA PRO A 98 21.54 -10.03 3.64
C PRO A 98 20.45 -11.06 3.96
N LEU A 99 20.72 -11.93 4.95
CA LEU A 99 19.71 -12.81 5.50
C LEU A 99 18.78 -12.01 6.42
N TYR A 100 17.48 -12.15 6.23
CA TYR A 100 16.44 -11.54 7.07
C TYR A 100 15.76 -12.59 7.93
N SER A 101 15.34 -12.18 9.12
CA SER A 101 14.42 -12.98 9.92
C SER A 101 12.97 -12.67 9.50
N SER A 102 12.08 -13.63 9.63
CA SER A 102 10.65 -13.50 9.30
C SER A 102 9.93 -12.41 10.10
N GLY A 103 10.50 -11.93 11.20
CA GLY A 103 9.91 -10.90 12.05
C GLY A 103 8.72 -11.39 12.90
N TYR A 104 8.32 -12.65 12.78
CA TYR A 104 7.27 -13.28 13.58
C TYR A 104 7.70 -14.64 14.10
N ASP A 105 7.01 -15.13 15.12
CA ASP A 105 7.20 -16.46 15.71
C ASP A 105 5.85 -17.17 15.91
N GLU A 106 5.91 -18.43 16.32
CA GLU A 106 4.73 -19.24 16.57
C GLU A 106 3.87 -18.67 17.73
N ALA A 107 4.48 -18.05 18.72
CA ALA A 107 3.77 -17.43 19.85
C ALA A 107 2.92 -16.25 19.38
N GLY A 108 3.41 -15.46 18.45
CA GLY A 108 2.64 -14.36 17.81
C GLY A 108 1.43 -14.87 17.04
N LEU A 109 1.62 -15.94 16.23
CA LEU A 109 0.51 -16.59 15.51
C LEU A 109 -0.54 -17.18 16.46
N ALA A 110 -0.10 -17.83 17.53
CA ALA A 110 -0.97 -18.39 18.57
C ALA A 110 -1.78 -17.29 19.28
N THR A 111 -1.16 -16.14 19.57
CA THR A 111 -1.83 -15.00 20.19
C THR A 111 -2.94 -14.47 19.28
N ILE A 112 -2.68 -14.29 18.01
CA ILE A 112 -3.69 -13.80 17.04
C ILE A 112 -4.84 -14.80 16.91
N LEU A 113 -4.57 -16.10 16.82
CA LEU A 113 -5.62 -17.11 16.76
C LEU A 113 -6.46 -17.16 18.03
N SER A 114 -5.82 -17.04 19.20
CA SER A 114 -6.53 -16.94 20.50
C SER A 114 -7.45 -15.72 20.55
N ASP A 115 -6.99 -14.56 20.08
CA ASP A 115 -7.78 -13.34 20.01
C ASP A 115 -8.97 -13.49 19.04
N ILE A 116 -8.75 -14.05 17.85
CA ILE A 116 -9.81 -14.37 16.90
C ILE A 116 -10.85 -15.29 17.54
N ASN A 117 -10.42 -16.37 18.18
CA ASN A 117 -11.33 -17.32 18.83
C ASN A 117 -12.13 -16.72 20.00
N SER A 118 -11.61 -15.71 20.67
CA SER A 118 -12.24 -15.03 21.79
C SER A 118 -13.18 -13.90 21.37
N ALA A 119 -12.99 -13.34 20.17
CA ALA A 119 -13.78 -12.24 19.65
C ALA A 119 -15.21 -12.68 19.29
N SER A 120 -16.13 -11.74 19.40
CA SER A 120 -17.51 -11.88 18.92
C SER A 120 -17.79 -11.09 17.63
N LYS A 121 -16.99 -10.06 17.38
CA LYS A 121 -17.14 -9.12 16.25
C LYS A 121 -15.78 -8.76 15.68
N PRO A 122 -14.99 -9.74 15.22
CA PRO A 122 -13.70 -9.45 14.61
C PRO A 122 -13.87 -8.72 13.28
N LEU A 123 -12.88 -7.90 12.95
CA LEU A 123 -12.82 -7.14 11.69
C LEU A 123 -11.40 -7.19 11.13
N LEU A 124 -11.26 -7.55 9.85
CA LEU A 124 -10.01 -7.43 9.13
C LEU A 124 -9.91 -6.06 8.46
N PHE A 125 -8.79 -5.40 8.63
CA PHE A 125 -8.52 -4.13 7.99
C PHE A 125 -7.29 -4.23 7.09
N ALA A 126 -7.52 -4.26 5.77
CA ALA A 126 -6.48 -4.38 4.76
C ALA A 126 -5.95 -3.01 4.34
N GLY A 127 -4.64 -2.87 4.37
CA GLY A 127 -3.93 -1.75 3.77
C GLY A 127 -3.26 -2.12 2.45
N HIS A 128 -2.63 -1.12 1.82
CA HIS A 128 -1.91 -1.30 0.56
C HIS A 128 -0.72 -2.29 0.70
N GLY A 129 -0.18 -2.46 1.91
CA GLY A 129 0.88 -3.43 2.21
C GLY A 129 0.52 -4.86 1.83
N VAL A 130 -0.76 -5.27 1.92
CA VAL A 130 -1.23 -6.58 1.45
C VAL A 130 -0.97 -6.76 -0.05
N ARG A 131 -1.20 -5.72 -0.84
CA ARG A 131 -0.93 -5.79 -2.28
C ARG A 131 0.55 -5.71 -2.60
N LEU A 132 1.30 -4.87 -1.89
CA LEU A 132 2.75 -4.73 -2.07
C LEU A 132 3.51 -6.01 -1.72
N SER A 133 3.01 -6.81 -0.76
CA SER A 133 3.60 -8.11 -0.42
C SER A 133 3.31 -9.20 -1.46
N GLY A 134 2.37 -8.99 -2.39
CA GLY A 134 1.93 -10.01 -3.34
C GLY A 134 0.80 -10.92 -2.83
N GLU A 135 0.36 -10.76 -1.58
CA GLU A 135 -0.49 -11.70 -0.86
C GLU A 135 -2.00 -11.36 -0.91
N ALA A 136 -2.46 -10.70 -1.98
CA ALA A 136 -3.89 -10.41 -2.16
C ALA A 136 -4.77 -11.68 -2.12
N THR A 137 -4.29 -12.78 -2.74
CA THR A 137 -4.99 -14.08 -2.76
C THR A 137 -5.02 -14.73 -1.38
N SER A 138 -3.92 -14.70 -0.65
CA SER A 138 -3.82 -15.25 0.71
C SER A 138 -4.69 -14.46 1.69
N PHE A 139 -4.73 -13.13 1.55
CA PHE A 139 -5.61 -12.28 2.33
C PHE A 139 -7.09 -12.61 2.09
N ARG A 140 -7.50 -12.77 0.83
CA ARG A 140 -8.88 -13.16 0.49
C ARG A 140 -9.24 -14.51 1.09
N LYS A 141 -8.37 -15.52 0.95
CA LYS A 141 -8.55 -16.84 1.58
C LYS A 141 -8.66 -16.75 3.10
N LEU A 142 -7.84 -15.92 3.75
CA LEU A 142 -7.91 -15.68 5.19
C LEU A 142 -9.29 -15.17 5.61
N ALA A 143 -9.79 -14.14 4.94
CA ALA A 143 -11.11 -13.57 5.23
C ALA A 143 -12.24 -14.58 5.02
N GLU A 144 -12.21 -15.33 3.91
CA GLU A 144 -13.21 -16.35 3.56
C GLU A 144 -13.18 -17.53 4.54
N GLN A 145 -11.97 -18.05 4.87
CA GLN A 145 -11.81 -19.19 5.79
C GLN A 145 -12.25 -18.86 7.21
N LEU A 146 -12.02 -17.63 7.67
CA LEU A 146 -12.42 -17.18 9.00
C LEU A 146 -13.85 -16.61 9.03
N ASN A 147 -14.47 -16.38 7.88
CA ASN A 147 -15.76 -15.70 7.72
C ASN A 147 -15.80 -14.36 8.50
N ILE A 148 -14.76 -13.54 8.35
CA ILE A 148 -14.62 -12.25 9.05
C ILE A 148 -14.86 -11.11 8.05
N PRO A 149 -15.70 -10.10 8.40
CA PRO A 149 -15.88 -8.90 7.58
C PRO A 149 -14.57 -8.15 7.35
N VAL A 150 -14.48 -7.49 6.18
CA VAL A 150 -13.30 -6.79 5.72
C VAL A 150 -13.61 -5.32 5.45
N VAL A 151 -12.77 -4.44 5.96
CA VAL A 151 -12.64 -3.05 5.54
C VAL A 151 -11.26 -2.83 4.92
N ALA A 152 -11.12 -1.87 4.00
CA ALA A 152 -9.86 -1.63 3.30
C ALA A 152 -9.55 -0.14 3.18
N THR A 153 -8.25 0.19 3.07
CA THR A 153 -7.83 1.55 2.66
C THR A 153 -8.09 1.77 1.17
N TRP A 154 -7.98 3.00 0.69
CA TRP A 154 -8.27 3.34 -0.71
C TRP A 154 -7.49 2.48 -1.72
N ASN A 155 -6.16 2.38 -1.56
CA ASN A 155 -5.31 1.58 -2.46
C ASN A 155 -5.38 0.05 -2.24
N ALA A 156 -6.25 -0.39 -1.31
CA ALA A 156 -6.52 -1.80 -1.03
C ALA A 156 -8.01 -2.17 -1.30
N MET A 157 -8.82 -1.23 -1.79
CA MET A 157 -10.25 -1.45 -2.00
C MET A 157 -10.55 -2.60 -2.96
N ASP A 158 -9.65 -2.88 -3.86
CA ASP A 158 -9.74 -3.88 -4.92
C ASP A 158 -9.23 -5.28 -4.51
N LEU A 159 -8.89 -5.49 -3.24
CA LEU A 159 -8.55 -6.82 -2.71
C LEU A 159 -9.75 -7.75 -2.71
N LEU A 160 -10.95 -7.19 -2.57
CA LEU A 160 -12.23 -7.87 -2.70
C LEU A 160 -13.15 -7.06 -3.63
N PRO A 161 -13.95 -7.69 -4.49
CA PRO A 161 -14.95 -6.96 -5.27
C PRO A 161 -16.03 -6.37 -4.35
N TRP A 162 -16.64 -5.28 -4.80
CA TRP A 162 -17.67 -4.59 -4.00
C TRP A 162 -18.80 -5.50 -3.54
N ASN A 163 -19.23 -6.42 -4.40
CA ASN A 163 -20.34 -7.36 -4.12
C ASN A 163 -19.92 -8.55 -3.24
N HIS A 164 -18.65 -8.67 -2.86
CA HIS A 164 -18.20 -9.75 -1.97
C HIS A 164 -18.93 -9.68 -0.62
N PRO A 165 -19.48 -10.80 -0.10
CA PRO A 165 -20.33 -10.80 1.10
C PRO A 165 -19.61 -10.30 2.37
N LEU A 166 -18.29 -10.45 2.45
CA LEU A 166 -17.49 -10.00 3.57
C LEU A 166 -16.99 -8.55 3.42
N TYR A 167 -17.05 -7.95 2.23
CA TYR A 167 -16.52 -6.61 2.02
C TYR A 167 -17.50 -5.52 2.46
N VAL A 168 -17.12 -4.73 3.47
CA VAL A 168 -17.96 -3.67 4.05
C VAL A 168 -17.68 -2.31 3.40
N GLY A 169 -16.44 -2.05 3.01
CA GLY A 169 -16.03 -0.79 2.37
C GLY A 169 -14.78 -0.18 2.97
N LYS A 170 -14.63 1.13 2.81
CA LYS A 170 -13.44 1.91 3.19
C LYS A 170 -13.78 2.84 4.37
N PRO A 171 -13.20 2.63 5.58
CA PRO A 171 -13.41 3.52 6.72
C PRO A 171 -12.52 4.77 6.63
N GLY A 172 -12.85 5.79 7.41
CA GLY A 172 -12.05 7.00 7.55
C GLY A 172 -12.91 8.27 7.61
N SER A 173 -12.26 9.43 7.49
CA SER A 173 -12.93 10.74 7.44
C SER A 173 -13.68 10.95 6.12
N VAL A 174 -13.17 10.37 5.03
CA VAL A 174 -13.81 10.35 3.71
C VAL A 174 -14.27 8.92 3.42
N ALA A 175 -15.51 8.60 3.78
CA ALA A 175 -16.01 7.24 3.78
C ALA A 175 -17.54 7.18 3.82
N MET A 176 -18.10 6.06 3.41
CA MET A 176 -19.49 5.73 3.69
C MET A 176 -19.68 5.34 5.16
N ARG A 177 -20.93 5.35 5.66
CA ARG A 177 -21.22 5.10 7.08
C ARG A 177 -20.93 3.66 7.53
N ALA A 178 -21.23 2.68 6.68
CA ALA A 178 -21.16 1.26 7.03
C ALA A 178 -19.75 0.81 7.49
N PRO A 179 -18.65 1.09 6.76
CA PRO A 179 -17.32 0.69 7.21
C PRO A 179 -16.91 1.39 8.53
N ASN A 180 -17.31 2.65 8.75
CA ASN A 180 -17.07 3.33 10.01
C ASN A 180 -17.88 2.70 11.15
N PHE A 181 -19.12 2.26 10.92
CA PHE A 181 -19.89 1.52 11.92
C PHE A 181 -19.26 0.17 12.23
N ALA A 182 -18.75 -0.56 11.23
CA ALA A 182 -18.05 -1.81 11.46
C ALA A 182 -16.83 -1.61 12.37
N VAL A 183 -15.97 -0.63 12.05
CA VAL A 183 -14.80 -0.30 12.88
C VAL A 183 -15.17 0.12 14.30
N GLN A 184 -16.21 0.93 14.49
CA GLN A 184 -16.59 1.42 15.83
C GLN A 184 -17.33 0.39 16.68
N ASN A 185 -17.82 -0.71 16.10
CA ASN A 185 -18.58 -1.74 16.81
C ASN A 185 -17.85 -3.09 16.88
N CYS A 186 -16.69 -3.25 16.23
CA CYS A 186 -15.89 -4.46 16.39
C CYS A 186 -15.28 -4.53 17.81
N ASP A 187 -14.96 -5.74 18.25
CA ASP A 187 -14.26 -6.02 19.51
C ASP A 187 -12.80 -6.47 19.27
N LEU A 188 -12.50 -6.87 18.04
CA LEU A 188 -11.15 -7.18 17.57
C LEU A 188 -10.94 -6.54 16.20
N LEU A 189 -9.87 -5.76 16.04
CA LEU A 189 -9.47 -5.14 14.77
C LEU A 189 -8.07 -5.59 14.37
N ILE A 190 -7.98 -6.40 13.32
CA ILE A 190 -6.70 -6.92 12.79
C ILE A 190 -6.31 -6.09 11.57
N CYS A 191 -5.29 -5.28 11.71
CA CYS A 191 -4.77 -4.37 10.71
C CYS A 191 -3.56 -4.99 10.00
N LEU A 192 -3.66 -5.17 8.68
CA LEU A 192 -2.67 -5.84 7.85
C LEU A 192 -2.11 -4.88 6.80
N GLY A 193 -0.85 -4.48 6.95
CA GLY A 193 -0.16 -3.60 6.01
C GLY A 193 -0.84 -2.24 5.82
N THR A 194 -1.40 -1.69 6.88
CA THR A 194 -2.04 -0.37 6.89
C THR A 194 -1.37 0.55 7.89
N ARG A 195 -0.97 1.73 7.42
CA ARG A 195 -0.29 2.74 8.24
C ARG A 195 -1.18 3.39 9.30
N LEU A 196 -2.50 3.16 9.27
CA LEU A 196 -3.49 3.85 10.13
C LEU A 196 -3.24 5.36 10.19
N ASP A 197 -3.11 5.97 9.01
CA ASP A 197 -2.83 7.40 8.87
C ASP A 197 -3.99 8.27 9.38
N ASN A 198 -3.77 9.58 9.40
CA ASN A 198 -4.71 10.54 9.95
C ASN A 198 -6.08 10.56 9.25
N VAL A 199 -6.12 10.34 7.93
CA VAL A 199 -7.38 10.32 7.16
C VAL A 199 -8.18 9.06 7.50
N VAL A 200 -7.49 7.92 7.59
CA VAL A 200 -8.08 6.63 7.96
C VAL A 200 -8.61 6.64 9.39
N THR A 201 -7.84 7.18 10.33
CA THR A 201 -8.22 7.24 11.75
C THR A 201 -9.08 8.46 12.11
N ALA A 202 -9.47 9.26 11.11
CA ALA A 202 -10.17 10.54 11.29
C ALA A 202 -9.47 11.46 12.32
N PHE A 203 -8.14 11.53 12.24
CA PHE A 203 -7.25 12.31 13.12
C PHE A 203 -7.34 11.92 14.61
N ASN A 204 -7.91 10.76 14.93
CA ASN A 204 -8.06 10.27 16.30
C ASN A 204 -7.73 8.76 16.40
N PRO A 205 -6.45 8.37 16.36
CA PRO A 205 -6.06 6.95 16.38
C PRO A 205 -6.54 6.19 17.64
N ARG A 206 -6.63 6.87 18.79
CA ARG A 206 -7.13 6.25 20.03
C ARG A 206 -8.65 6.00 19.99
N GLY A 207 -9.39 6.88 19.34
CA GLY A 207 -10.84 6.76 19.17
C GLY A 207 -11.25 5.85 18.02
N PHE A 208 -10.32 5.47 17.16
CA PHE A 208 -10.55 4.56 16.04
C PHE A 208 -10.64 3.12 16.55
N GLY A 209 -11.78 2.46 16.33
CA GLY A 209 -12.04 1.14 16.92
C GLY A 209 -11.94 1.14 18.43
N ARG A 210 -12.55 2.13 19.12
CA ARG A 210 -12.36 2.43 20.55
C ARG A 210 -12.65 1.27 21.50
N ASN A 211 -13.48 0.32 21.09
CA ASN A 211 -13.87 -0.85 21.91
C ASN A 211 -13.14 -2.12 21.47
N ALA A 212 -12.33 -2.05 20.42
CA ALA A 212 -11.62 -3.19 19.85
C ALA A 212 -10.23 -3.34 20.47
N LYS A 213 -9.81 -4.57 20.73
CA LYS A 213 -8.40 -4.92 20.78
C LYS A 213 -7.82 -4.74 19.37
N LYS A 214 -6.77 -3.95 19.24
CA LYS A 214 -6.13 -3.63 17.95
C LYS A 214 -4.82 -4.39 17.79
N ILE A 215 -4.76 -5.18 16.72
CA ILE A 215 -3.56 -5.91 16.30
C ILE A 215 -3.06 -5.27 15.01
N LEU A 216 -1.78 -4.95 14.92
CA LEU A 216 -1.16 -4.37 13.73
C LEU A 216 0.00 -5.23 13.26
N ILE A 217 -0.05 -5.67 12.00
CA ILE A 217 1.05 -6.31 11.31
C ILE A 217 1.51 -5.39 10.18
N ASP A 218 2.73 -4.92 10.27
CA ASP A 218 3.34 -4.06 9.26
C ASP A 218 4.84 -4.36 9.13
N ILE A 219 5.39 -4.12 7.96
CA ILE A 219 6.82 -4.35 7.68
C ILE A 219 7.71 -3.22 8.24
N ASP A 220 7.11 -2.07 8.54
CA ASP A 220 7.82 -0.87 8.97
C ASP A 220 7.62 -0.60 10.47
N ALA A 221 8.67 -0.85 11.26
CA ALA A 221 8.66 -0.60 12.69
C ALA A 221 8.36 0.86 13.06
N ALA A 222 8.72 1.83 12.21
CA ALA A 222 8.42 3.24 12.46
C ALA A 222 6.92 3.54 12.33
N GLU A 223 6.23 2.89 11.39
CA GLU A 223 4.76 2.98 11.25
C GLU A 223 4.05 2.37 12.47
N ILE A 224 4.56 1.27 13.01
CA ILE A 224 4.05 0.67 14.25
C ILE A 224 4.28 1.61 15.43
N ASN A 225 5.51 2.08 15.62
CA ASN A 225 5.92 2.86 16.77
C ASN A 225 5.19 4.22 16.86
N LYS A 226 4.87 4.86 15.73
CA LYS A 226 4.13 6.14 15.71
C LYS A 226 2.74 6.04 16.35
N LEU A 227 2.13 4.84 16.36
CA LEU A 227 0.79 4.62 16.91
C LEU A 227 0.83 4.40 18.42
N GLY A 228 1.94 3.92 18.97
CA GLY A 228 2.15 3.74 20.41
C GLY A 228 0.97 3.02 21.08
N ALA A 229 0.43 3.60 22.13
CA ALA A 229 -0.67 3.05 22.91
C ALA A 229 -2.05 3.01 22.20
N ALA A 230 -2.12 3.39 20.91
CA ALA A 230 -3.33 3.20 20.11
C ALA A 230 -3.46 1.76 19.54
N VAL A 231 -2.40 0.94 19.65
CA VAL A 231 -2.35 -0.47 19.22
C VAL A 231 -2.02 -1.34 20.43
N ASP A 232 -2.75 -2.43 20.62
CA ASP A 232 -2.62 -3.31 21.80
C ASP A 232 -1.56 -4.41 21.58
N PHE A 233 -1.41 -4.89 20.33
CA PHE A 233 -0.43 -5.90 19.95
C PHE A 233 0.08 -5.63 18.54
N SER A 234 1.36 -5.82 18.28
CA SER A 234 1.94 -5.61 16.96
C SER A 234 3.02 -6.62 16.62
N ILE A 235 3.13 -6.92 15.32
CA ILE A 235 4.19 -7.75 14.75
C ILE A 235 4.84 -6.96 13.61
N CYS A 236 6.16 -6.79 13.68
CA CYS A 236 6.93 -6.18 12.58
C CYS A 236 7.38 -7.30 11.63
N ALA A 237 6.60 -7.56 10.58
CA ALA A 237 6.85 -8.66 9.63
C ALA A 237 6.41 -8.33 8.22
N ASP A 238 7.04 -8.98 7.23
CA ASP A 238 6.58 -8.97 5.85
C ASP A 238 5.31 -9.83 5.72
N LEU A 239 4.24 -9.25 5.19
CA LEU A 239 3.00 -9.99 4.93
C LEU A 239 3.18 -11.08 3.87
N GLY A 240 4.22 -11.00 3.03
CA GLY A 240 4.60 -12.05 2.07
C GLY A 240 4.95 -13.38 2.74
N GLU A 241 5.49 -13.32 3.95
CA GLU A 241 5.80 -14.51 4.76
C GLU A 241 4.71 -14.78 5.81
N PHE A 242 4.20 -13.71 6.42
CA PHE A 242 3.26 -13.80 7.54
C PHE A 242 1.89 -14.37 7.15
N LEU A 243 1.27 -13.90 6.04
CA LEU A 243 -0.07 -14.33 5.64
C LEU A 243 -0.13 -15.82 5.26
N PRO A 244 0.81 -16.37 4.47
CA PRO A 244 0.88 -17.82 4.23
C PRO A 244 1.03 -18.63 5.51
N ALA A 245 1.90 -18.18 6.44
CA ALA A 245 2.09 -18.88 7.72
C ALA A 245 0.83 -18.86 8.59
N LEU A 246 0.16 -17.70 8.69
CA LEU A 246 -1.10 -17.58 9.42
C LEU A 246 -2.19 -18.50 8.83
N LEU A 247 -2.31 -18.56 7.50
CA LEU A 247 -3.25 -19.47 6.82
C LEU A 247 -3.03 -20.93 7.18
N VAL A 248 -1.77 -21.37 7.24
CA VAL A 248 -1.43 -22.74 7.66
C VAL A 248 -1.83 -22.95 9.13
N TYR A 249 -1.60 -21.96 9.98
CA TYR A 249 -1.85 -22.03 11.41
C TYR A 249 -3.34 -22.11 11.76
N ILE A 250 -4.20 -21.40 11.01
CA ILE A 250 -5.65 -21.38 11.23
C ILE A 250 -6.44 -22.47 10.52
N LYS A 251 -5.77 -23.42 9.86
CA LYS A 251 -6.40 -24.42 8.97
C LYS A 251 -7.61 -25.16 9.55
N ASN A 252 -7.71 -25.27 10.88
CA ASN A 252 -8.78 -25.98 11.57
C ASN A 252 -9.76 -25.03 12.32
N SER A 253 -9.76 -23.73 11.98
CA SER A 253 -10.65 -22.75 12.61
C SER A 253 -12.08 -22.87 12.09
N GLU A 254 -13.09 -22.64 12.97
CA GLU A 254 -14.51 -22.71 12.63
C GLU A 254 -14.98 -21.45 11.89
N ALA A 255 -15.45 -21.61 10.64
CA ALA A 255 -15.85 -20.51 9.75
C ALA A 255 -17.23 -19.90 10.08
N GLU A 256 -18.14 -20.65 10.72
CA GLU A 256 -19.53 -20.21 10.92
C GLU A 256 -19.74 -19.26 12.10
N LYS A 257 -18.73 -19.07 12.92
CA LYS A 257 -18.82 -18.38 14.21
C LYS A 257 -19.31 -16.92 14.14
N TYR A 258 -19.15 -16.25 13.00
CA TYR A 258 -19.38 -14.79 12.88
C TYR A 258 -20.55 -14.40 11.96
N ASP A 259 -21.45 -15.31 11.61
CA ASP A 259 -22.55 -15.07 10.66
C ASP A 259 -23.44 -13.89 11.04
N ASP A 260 -23.79 -13.75 12.31
CA ASP A 260 -24.59 -12.62 12.81
C ASP A 260 -23.86 -11.28 12.61
N TRP A 261 -22.53 -11.27 12.81
CA TRP A 261 -21.72 -10.08 12.65
C TRP A 261 -21.54 -9.72 11.17
N VAL A 262 -21.28 -10.71 10.31
CA VAL A 262 -21.26 -10.55 8.85
C VAL A 262 -22.60 -10.00 8.35
N THR A 263 -23.69 -10.59 8.78
CA THR A 263 -25.04 -10.16 8.41
C THR A 263 -25.33 -8.72 8.83
N ARG A 264 -24.89 -8.30 10.03
CA ARG A 264 -25.02 -6.93 10.49
C ARG A 264 -24.21 -5.95 9.67
N CYS A 265 -22.94 -6.28 9.34
CA CYS A 265 -22.10 -5.45 8.49
C CYS A 265 -22.68 -5.28 7.09
N ARG A 266 -23.19 -6.37 6.49
CA ARG A 266 -23.86 -6.35 5.20
C ARG A 266 -25.14 -5.49 5.23
N HIS A 267 -25.96 -5.63 6.27
CA HIS A 267 -27.15 -4.80 6.44
C HIS A 267 -26.79 -3.31 6.50
N TRP A 268 -25.74 -2.93 7.22
CA TRP A 268 -25.29 -1.53 7.21
C TRP A 268 -24.84 -1.05 5.85
N LYS A 269 -24.12 -1.90 5.10
CA LYS A 269 -23.67 -1.58 3.75
C LYS A 269 -24.84 -1.34 2.80
N GLU A 270 -25.87 -2.16 2.85
CA GLU A 270 -27.07 -2.02 2.03
C GLU A 270 -27.90 -0.78 2.45
N LYS A 271 -28.09 -0.57 3.75
CA LYS A 271 -28.94 0.49 4.30
C LYS A 271 -28.37 1.90 4.10
N TYR A 272 -27.07 2.07 4.14
CA TYR A 272 -26.43 3.38 4.16
C TYR A 272 -25.70 3.73 2.85
N GLN A 273 -26.21 3.26 1.74
CA GLN A 273 -25.81 3.74 0.41
C GLN A 273 -26.41 5.12 0.14
N VAL A 274 -25.74 5.91 -0.70
CA VAL A 274 -26.29 7.18 -1.18
C VAL A 274 -27.26 6.86 -2.32
N ASN A 275 -28.57 6.95 -2.06
CA ASN A 275 -29.62 6.60 -3.01
C ASN A 275 -30.49 7.81 -3.42
N ASP A 276 -30.37 8.94 -2.72
CA ASP A 276 -31.09 10.16 -3.02
C ASP A 276 -30.13 11.17 -3.66
N PHE A 277 -30.25 11.33 -4.97
CA PHE A 277 -29.40 12.22 -5.76
C PHE A 277 -30.06 13.60 -5.99
N GLY A 278 -31.25 13.83 -5.40
CA GLY A 278 -32.06 15.00 -5.67
C GLY A 278 -32.78 14.89 -7.03
N HIS A 279 -33.66 15.86 -7.32
CA HIS A 279 -34.45 15.90 -8.55
C HIS A 279 -34.04 17.08 -9.45
N ASP A 280 -32.84 17.60 -9.27
CA ASP A 280 -32.31 18.68 -10.10
C ASP A 280 -31.93 18.14 -11.49
N GLU A 281 -31.96 19.00 -12.50
CA GLU A 281 -31.52 18.69 -13.87
C GLU A 281 -30.00 18.41 -13.96
N LYS A 282 -29.27 18.49 -12.83
CA LYS A 282 -27.82 18.28 -12.76
C LYS A 282 -27.50 16.88 -12.28
N ILE A 283 -26.54 16.23 -12.96
CA ILE A 283 -26.02 14.93 -12.55
C ILE A 283 -25.28 15.05 -11.23
N SER A 284 -25.67 14.29 -10.21
CA SER A 284 -24.95 14.15 -8.96
C SER A 284 -23.59 13.48 -9.18
N HIS A 285 -22.55 13.90 -8.46
CA HIS A 285 -21.26 13.24 -8.49
C HIS A 285 -21.35 11.77 -8.09
N TYR A 286 -22.20 11.42 -7.14
CA TYR A 286 -22.43 10.02 -6.72
C TYR A 286 -23.13 9.22 -7.81
N GLU A 287 -24.14 9.77 -8.45
CA GLU A 287 -24.84 9.16 -9.59
C GLU A 287 -23.86 8.87 -10.74
N PHE A 288 -23.00 9.84 -11.06
CA PHE A 288 -21.95 9.67 -12.06
C PHE A 288 -21.01 8.51 -11.71
N VAL A 289 -20.55 8.42 -10.46
CA VAL A 289 -19.60 7.37 -10.03
C VAL A 289 -20.26 5.99 -10.01
N TYR A 290 -21.55 5.89 -9.68
CA TYR A 290 -22.28 4.61 -9.78
C TYR A 290 -22.45 4.18 -11.23
N ALA A 291 -22.85 5.09 -12.12
CA ALA A 291 -22.94 4.81 -13.56
C ALA A 291 -21.56 4.41 -14.14
N LEU A 292 -20.48 5.08 -13.69
CA LEU A 292 -19.12 4.72 -14.05
C LEU A 292 -18.75 3.31 -13.55
N SER A 293 -19.15 2.96 -12.32
CA SER A 293 -18.90 1.61 -11.78
C SER A 293 -19.57 0.53 -12.64
N ASP A 294 -20.77 0.80 -13.12
CA ASP A 294 -21.49 -0.13 -14.00
C ASP A 294 -20.84 -0.23 -15.39
N ALA A 295 -20.35 0.90 -15.92
CA ALA A 295 -19.79 0.98 -17.26
C ALA A 295 -18.36 0.39 -17.37
N VAL A 296 -17.54 0.49 -16.32
CA VAL A 296 -16.15 -0.02 -16.34
C VAL A 296 -16.14 -1.55 -16.29
N PRO A 297 -15.52 -2.23 -17.27
CA PRO A 297 -15.49 -3.71 -17.31
C PRO A 297 -14.70 -4.33 -16.14
N GLU A 298 -14.90 -5.61 -15.90
CA GLU A 298 -14.04 -6.45 -15.07
C GLU A 298 -12.59 -6.45 -15.63
N ASN A 299 -11.62 -6.79 -14.78
CA ASN A 299 -10.21 -6.90 -15.15
C ASN A 299 -9.59 -5.60 -15.72
N THR A 300 -10.18 -4.45 -15.41
CA THR A 300 -9.70 -3.13 -15.87
C THR A 300 -8.79 -2.49 -14.83
N LEU A 301 -7.73 -1.81 -15.27
CA LEU A 301 -6.91 -0.94 -14.44
C LEU A 301 -7.59 0.45 -14.37
N VAL A 302 -7.88 0.90 -13.16
CA VAL A 302 -8.54 2.19 -12.90
C VAL A 302 -7.61 3.06 -12.05
N THR A 303 -7.29 4.23 -12.55
CA THR A 303 -6.55 5.23 -11.78
C THR A 303 -7.29 6.56 -11.76
N THR A 304 -7.17 7.28 -10.66
CA THR A 304 -7.83 8.58 -10.51
C THR A 304 -6.83 9.70 -10.32
N GLY A 305 -7.27 10.92 -10.63
CA GLY A 305 -6.56 12.15 -10.24
C GLY A 305 -6.84 12.54 -8.79
N SER A 306 -6.32 13.69 -8.38
CA SER A 306 -6.38 14.19 -7.01
C SER A 306 -7.39 15.35 -6.84
N SER A 307 -8.55 15.22 -7.49
CA SER A 307 -9.67 16.16 -7.31
C SER A 307 -10.67 15.66 -6.27
N GLY A 308 -11.53 16.54 -5.74
CA GLY A 308 -12.61 16.14 -4.82
C GLY A 308 -13.50 15.01 -5.40
N LEU A 309 -13.87 15.10 -6.68
CA LEU A 309 -14.60 14.02 -7.35
C LEU A 309 -13.76 12.74 -7.48
N GLY A 310 -12.51 12.88 -7.91
CA GLY A 310 -11.61 11.74 -8.16
C GLY A 310 -11.10 11.04 -6.89
N VAL A 311 -11.19 11.70 -5.73
CA VAL A 311 -10.78 11.14 -4.44
C VAL A 311 -11.98 10.92 -3.53
N GLU A 312 -12.65 11.99 -3.10
CA GLU A 312 -13.66 11.91 -2.05
C GLU A 312 -14.89 11.12 -2.49
N VAL A 313 -15.48 11.47 -3.64
CA VAL A 313 -16.69 10.80 -4.13
C VAL A 313 -16.35 9.46 -4.74
N PHE A 314 -15.31 9.39 -5.59
CA PHE A 314 -14.94 8.14 -6.25
C PHE A 314 -14.60 7.04 -5.22
N TYR A 315 -13.68 7.31 -4.29
CA TYR A 315 -13.30 6.30 -3.30
C TYR A 315 -14.38 6.01 -2.25
N SER A 316 -15.38 6.87 -2.10
CA SER A 316 -16.55 6.56 -1.29
C SER A 316 -17.54 5.65 -2.04
N ALA A 317 -17.84 5.94 -3.31
CA ALA A 317 -18.96 5.39 -4.02
C ALA A 317 -18.62 4.33 -5.08
N PHE A 318 -17.39 4.30 -5.62
CA PHE A 318 -17.03 3.36 -6.68
C PHE A 318 -17.13 1.91 -6.22
N GLN A 319 -17.87 1.13 -6.99
CA GLN A 319 -18.18 -0.28 -6.77
C GLN A 319 -17.30 -1.14 -7.69
N ASN A 320 -16.10 -1.46 -7.22
CA ASN A 320 -15.14 -2.24 -8.00
C ASN A 320 -15.63 -3.67 -8.25
N LYS A 321 -15.37 -4.16 -9.44
CA LYS A 321 -15.68 -5.52 -9.90
C LYS A 321 -14.49 -6.47 -9.70
N GLU A 322 -14.73 -7.75 -9.94
CA GLU A 322 -13.69 -8.79 -9.89
C GLU A 322 -12.55 -8.47 -10.88
N GLY A 323 -11.32 -8.69 -10.46
CA GLY A 323 -10.12 -8.47 -11.27
C GLY A 323 -9.75 -7.01 -11.53
N GLN A 324 -10.56 -6.04 -11.13
CA GLN A 324 -10.18 -4.63 -11.27
C GLN A 324 -9.03 -4.27 -10.33
N ARG A 325 -8.09 -3.47 -10.80
CA ARG A 325 -7.06 -2.81 -10.01
C ARG A 325 -7.35 -1.32 -9.92
N VAL A 326 -7.57 -0.81 -8.72
CA VAL A 326 -7.92 0.60 -8.49
C VAL A 326 -6.85 1.28 -7.62
N PHE A 327 -6.27 2.39 -8.08
CA PHE A 327 -5.21 3.08 -7.35
C PHE A 327 -5.12 4.58 -7.63
N LEU A 328 -4.50 5.28 -6.69
CA LEU A 328 -4.17 6.71 -6.77
C LEU A 328 -2.86 6.98 -6.02
N THR A 329 -2.31 8.18 -6.19
CA THR A 329 -1.27 8.69 -5.28
C THR A 329 -1.95 9.27 -4.04
N SER A 330 -2.03 8.47 -2.97
CA SER A 330 -2.73 8.86 -1.75
C SER A 330 -1.88 9.73 -0.81
N GLY A 331 -0.56 9.58 -0.86
CA GLY A 331 0.34 10.21 0.09
C GLY A 331 0.46 11.73 -0.05
N LEU A 332 0.60 12.23 -1.27
CA LEU A 332 0.71 13.66 -1.56
C LEU A 332 -0.49 14.23 -2.32
N GLY A 333 -1.28 13.39 -2.95
CA GLY A 333 -2.40 13.83 -3.77
C GLY A 333 -1.96 14.76 -4.91
N ALA A 334 -0.87 14.39 -5.61
CA ALA A 334 -0.27 15.24 -6.64
C ALA A 334 -1.23 15.48 -7.80
N MET A 335 -1.54 16.75 -8.09
CA MET A 335 -2.30 17.14 -9.29
C MET A 335 -1.53 16.74 -10.56
N GLY A 336 -2.26 16.28 -11.59
CA GLY A 336 -1.66 15.80 -12.84
C GLY A 336 -1.22 14.33 -12.83
N TYR A 337 -1.36 13.62 -11.70
CA TYR A 337 -0.97 12.20 -11.58
C TYR A 337 -1.81 11.26 -12.46
N GLY A 338 -3.13 11.48 -12.55
CA GLY A 338 -4.07 10.51 -13.14
C GLY A 338 -3.73 10.10 -14.57
N LEU A 339 -3.41 11.08 -15.45
CA LEU A 339 -3.11 10.79 -16.86
C LEU A 339 -1.79 10.00 -17.05
N PRO A 340 -0.64 10.40 -16.50
CA PRO A 340 0.58 9.60 -16.62
C PRO A 340 0.47 8.22 -15.94
N ALA A 341 -0.29 8.11 -14.85
CA ALA A 341 -0.54 6.83 -14.22
C ALA A 341 -1.39 5.90 -15.11
N ALA A 342 -2.41 6.44 -15.79
CA ALA A 342 -3.20 5.68 -16.76
C ALA A 342 -2.35 5.20 -17.95
N ILE A 343 -1.49 6.06 -18.49
CA ILE A 343 -0.55 5.70 -19.58
C ILE A 343 0.39 4.59 -19.11
N GLY A 344 0.99 4.74 -17.91
CA GLY A 344 1.89 3.73 -17.34
C GLY A 344 1.19 2.39 -17.10
N ALA A 345 -0.03 2.42 -16.58
CA ALA A 345 -0.85 1.23 -16.35
C ALA A 345 -1.20 0.51 -17.67
N CYS A 346 -1.59 1.28 -18.70
CA CYS A 346 -1.86 0.76 -20.05
C CYS A 346 -0.65 0.05 -20.64
N LEU A 347 0.52 0.68 -20.59
CA LEU A 347 1.76 0.08 -21.10
C LEU A 347 2.17 -1.18 -20.31
N ALA A 348 2.05 -1.16 -18.99
CA ALA A 348 2.39 -2.28 -18.14
C ALA A 348 1.46 -3.49 -18.36
N ASN A 349 0.21 -3.25 -18.75
CA ASN A 349 -0.78 -4.30 -19.04
C ASN A 349 -0.81 -4.73 -20.54
N GLY A 350 0.25 -4.46 -21.29
CA GLY A 350 0.35 -4.85 -22.70
C GLY A 350 -0.63 -4.13 -23.63
N SER A 351 -0.96 -2.87 -23.32
CA SER A 351 -1.91 -2.04 -24.09
C SER A 351 -3.35 -2.58 -24.17
N GLN A 352 -3.75 -3.43 -23.21
CA GLN A 352 -5.11 -3.98 -23.08
C GLN A 352 -5.88 -3.31 -21.92
N SER A 353 -5.91 -1.99 -21.88
CA SER A 353 -6.65 -1.24 -20.86
C SER A 353 -7.70 -0.33 -21.49
#